data_e00550823d9b3242fc3fa85e657bccd5
#
_entry.id   e00550823d9b3242fc3fa85e657bccd5
#
_cell.length_a   1.000
_cell.length_b   1.000
_cell.length_c   1.000
_cell.angle_alpha   90.00
_cell.angle_beta   90.00
_cell.angle_gamma   90.00
#
_symmetry.space_group_name_H-M   'P 1'
#
loop_
_entity.id
_entity.type
_entity.pdbx_description
1 polymer ?
#
loop_
_entity_poly.entity_id
_entity_poly.type
_entity_poly.pdbx_seq_one_letter_code
_entity_poly.pdbx_strand_id
1 'polypeptide(L)'
;MSTPQLSMKGQWAQRLIRTKLADTINQSRQVFPLPGAGHPHDGFLLPGQPPEVTWDNLPQDEWHSDQEQGAAMFSAAEVEEQMPPRKVCIIGAGVAGLYIAMILDDLKIPNLTYEILEANERVGGRIYTHHFSNKVHDYYDVGAMRFPKIPIMDRTFDLFCRTKVPLRDYYLNGGDQCPKLFNDRLFAQGIDPYHVSKANGGHVPDDEVDKDIAGDAFKPYKEALKDDFNKGWKELMKVDGFSTREYLRVGGRDGKEKKYDYFTIQWAETQNTSTNLFDQAFSESVMDSFDFDYPATKKEIDPKTNKEVEVEIPVEWKCIEGGSTLLTDAMQKMISQPVQTKKRVEAVNIDPTTALGCLGRMDLRSLDLDPSVKDAIRSLHYDDSVKVALKFHYPWWIVDCGINHGGTASTDLPLRTCVYPSYNINDGAKNEAVLLASYTWAQDATRMGSLIGTKESEKELVDVILRNLARIHAKDTTHEAYEAMYKKVHKAYTGTYHVHSWSHDPYTSGAFALFGGGQFSKLYPLLSFPAANGNFHIVGEASSVHHAWVVGALDSAVAALYKFLRKEMLWGALIKLRENWKVPEEVEIGINGTAHLQVGYDAIQRKLRKLEA
;
A
#
# COMPACT_ATOMS: atom_id res chain seq x y z
N MET A 1 -18.49 -25.60 -8.26
CA MET A 1 -18.40 -24.26 -7.69
C MET A 1 -17.58 -23.43 -8.66
N SER A 2 -18.08 -22.28 -9.14
CA SER A 2 -17.28 -21.40 -10.01
C SER A 2 -16.08 -20.90 -9.20
N THR A 3 -14.88 -21.00 -9.74
CA THR A 3 -13.69 -20.36 -9.16
C THR A 3 -14.01 -18.89 -8.92
N PRO A 4 -13.70 -18.33 -7.75
CA PRO A 4 -13.89 -16.90 -7.52
C PRO A 4 -13.13 -16.12 -8.57
N GLN A 5 -13.77 -15.15 -9.18
CA GLN A 5 -13.09 -14.26 -10.13
C GLN A 5 -12.12 -13.39 -9.34
N LEU A 6 -10.84 -13.48 -9.66
CA LEU A 6 -9.78 -12.69 -9.01
C LEU A 6 -9.97 -11.20 -9.28
N SER A 7 -9.58 -10.38 -8.33
CA SER A 7 -9.47 -8.93 -8.55
C SER A 7 -8.41 -8.60 -9.62
N MET A 8 -8.45 -7.40 -10.16
CA MET A 8 -7.48 -6.94 -11.15
C MET A 8 -6.04 -7.00 -10.59
N LYS A 9 -5.83 -6.56 -9.36
CA LYS A 9 -4.54 -6.61 -8.67
C LYS A 9 -4.11 -8.03 -8.32
N GLY A 10 -5.03 -8.91 -7.92
CA GLY A 10 -4.75 -10.32 -7.67
C GLY A 10 -4.27 -11.04 -8.93
N GLN A 11 -4.93 -10.80 -10.06
CA GLN A 11 -4.50 -11.33 -11.37
C GLN A 11 -3.11 -10.82 -11.75
N TRP A 12 -2.84 -9.53 -11.52
CA TRP A 12 -1.55 -8.93 -11.81
C TRP A 12 -0.44 -9.54 -10.97
N ALA A 13 -0.64 -9.64 -9.67
CA ALA A 13 0.30 -10.28 -8.76
C ALA A 13 0.65 -11.71 -9.18
N GLN A 14 -0.36 -12.53 -9.43
CA GLN A 14 -0.16 -13.90 -9.91
C GLN A 14 0.66 -13.94 -11.22
N ARG A 15 0.34 -13.04 -12.14
CA ARG A 15 1.04 -12.98 -13.43
C ARG A 15 2.52 -12.65 -13.27
N LEU A 16 2.86 -11.66 -12.44
CA LEU A 16 4.25 -11.30 -12.15
C LEU A 16 5.02 -12.46 -11.53
N ILE A 17 4.43 -13.12 -10.55
CA ILE A 17 5.02 -14.27 -9.86
C ILE A 17 5.25 -15.43 -10.84
N ARG A 18 4.24 -15.79 -11.64
CA ARG A 18 4.32 -16.87 -12.62
C ARG A 18 5.37 -16.61 -13.71
N THR A 19 5.44 -15.39 -14.22
CA THR A 19 6.46 -15.00 -15.20
C THR A 19 7.86 -15.21 -14.62
N LYS A 20 8.10 -14.71 -13.40
CA LYS A 20 9.42 -14.88 -12.75
C LYS A 20 9.78 -16.33 -12.50
N LEU A 21 8.82 -17.17 -12.12
CA LEU A 21 9.05 -18.62 -11.93
C LEU A 21 9.34 -19.32 -13.26
N ALA A 22 8.60 -19.01 -14.33
CA ALA A 22 8.83 -19.57 -15.65
C ALA A 22 10.23 -19.24 -16.18
N ASP A 23 10.65 -17.98 -16.09
CA ASP A 23 11.99 -17.52 -16.46
C ASP A 23 13.07 -18.31 -15.70
N THR A 24 12.88 -18.51 -14.39
CA THR A 24 13.82 -19.24 -13.53
C THR A 24 13.90 -20.72 -13.90
N ILE A 25 12.76 -21.36 -14.19
CA ILE A 25 12.73 -22.78 -14.62
C ILE A 25 13.43 -22.93 -15.98
N ASN A 26 13.17 -22.04 -16.93
CA ASN A 26 13.81 -22.07 -18.24
C ASN A 26 15.33 -21.88 -18.13
N GLN A 27 15.79 -20.94 -17.30
CA GLN A 27 17.21 -20.77 -17.00
C GLN A 27 17.81 -22.04 -16.38
N SER A 28 17.11 -22.65 -15.41
CA SER A 28 17.57 -23.90 -14.79
C SER A 28 17.72 -25.03 -15.78
N ARG A 29 16.80 -25.17 -16.75
CA ARG A 29 16.85 -26.20 -17.80
C ARG A 29 18.01 -26.03 -18.77
N GLN A 30 18.45 -24.80 -19.03
CA GLN A 30 19.65 -24.53 -19.85
C GLN A 30 20.93 -24.99 -19.15
N VAL A 31 21.00 -24.84 -17.83
CA VAL A 31 22.17 -25.18 -17.01
C VAL A 31 22.14 -26.63 -16.55
N PHE A 32 20.96 -27.19 -16.30
CA PHE A 32 20.74 -28.57 -15.88
C PHE A 32 19.85 -29.29 -16.90
N PRO A 33 20.39 -29.80 -18.02
CA PRO A 33 19.60 -30.59 -18.93
C PRO A 33 19.06 -31.83 -18.19
N LEU A 34 17.78 -32.13 -18.41
CA LEU A 34 17.13 -33.27 -17.78
C LEU A 34 17.93 -34.57 -18.14
N PRO A 35 18.11 -35.52 -17.19
CA PRO A 35 18.70 -36.80 -17.47
C PRO A 35 17.92 -37.47 -18.60
N GLY A 36 18.58 -37.75 -19.73
CA GLY A 36 17.99 -38.31 -20.94
C GLY A 36 18.11 -37.46 -22.21
N ALA A 37 18.45 -36.18 -22.08
CA ALA A 37 18.76 -35.34 -23.23
C ALA A 37 20.26 -35.45 -23.58
N GLY A 38 20.71 -36.58 -24.15
CA GLY A 38 22.02 -36.63 -24.77
C GLY A 38 23.05 -37.60 -24.22
N HIS A 39 22.72 -38.89 -24.03
CA HIS A 39 23.70 -39.95 -24.09
C HIS A 39 23.56 -40.72 -25.41
N PRO A 40 24.63 -40.80 -26.22
CA PRO A 40 24.57 -41.42 -27.57
C PRO A 40 24.39 -42.95 -27.60
N HIS A 41 24.09 -43.59 -26.49
CA HIS A 41 24.11 -45.04 -26.39
C HIS A 41 22.76 -45.76 -26.21
N ASP A 42 21.68 -45.05 -25.97
CA ASP A 42 20.37 -45.68 -25.88
C ASP A 42 19.49 -45.20 -27.04
N GLY A 43 19.25 -46.10 -27.98
CA GLY A 43 18.46 -45.86 -29.19
C GLY A 43 16.98 -45.52 -28.99
N PHE A 44 16.65 -44.78 -27.96
CA PHE A 44 15.38 -44.13 -27.75
C PHE A 44 15.56 -42.63 -28.01
N LEU A 45 15.28 -42.23 -29.23
CA LEU A 45 15.02 -40.82 -29.57
C LEU A 45 13.79 -40.36 -28.78
N LEU A 46 14.02 -39.67 -27.68
CA LEU A 46 12.98 -38.85 -27.09
C LEU A 46 12.69 -37.69 -28.06
N PRO A 47 11.44 -37.52 -28.50
CA PRO A 47 11.11 -36.45 -29.42
C PRO A 47 11.23 -35.10 -28.70
N GLY A 48 12.08 -34.24 -29.23
CA GLY A 48 12.07 -32.82 -28.99
C GLY A 48 12.55 -32.36 -27.61
N GLN A 49 13.21 -31.20 -27.56
CA GLN A 49 13.39 -30.50 -26.32
C GLN A 49 12.01 -30.26 -25.67
N PRO A 50 11.87 -30.44 -24.35
CA PRO A 50 10.60 -30.15 -23.69
C PRO A 50 10.21 -28.69 -23.98
N PRO A 51 8.93 -28.44 -24.25
CA PRO A 51 8.46 -27.10 -24.60
C PRO A 51 8.92 -26.08 -23.55
N GLU A 52 9.19 -24.85 -24.00
CA GLU A 52 9.52 -23.75 -23.13
C GLU A 52 8.41 -23.59 -22.05
N VAL A 53 8.83 -23.40 -20.81
CA VAL A 53 7.89 -23.13 -19.73
C VAL A 53 7.45 -21.69 -19.83
N THR A 54 6.16 -21.50 -19.97
CA THR A 54 5.51 -20.19 -19.95
C THR A 54 4.68 -20.06 -18.68
N TRP A 55 4.25 -18.86 -18.36
CA TRP A 55 3.38 -18.65 -17.20
C TRP A 55 2.04 -19.44 -17.28
N ASP A 56 1.58 -19.80 -18.49
CA ASP A 56 0.36 -20.60 -18.71
C ASP A 56 0.56 -22.09 -18.40
N ASN A 57 1.78 -22.61 -18.61
CA ASN A 57 2.09 -24.03 -18.49
C ASN A 57 3.10 -24.35 -17.39
N LEU A 58 3.21 -23.50 -16.36
CA LEU A 58 4.01 -23.79 -15.17
C LEU A 58 3.56 -25.12 -14.54
N PRO A 59 4.50 -25.91 -14.00
CA PRO A 59 4.16 -27.06 -13.17
C PRO A 59 3.22 -26.64 -12.06
N GLN A 60 2.06 -27.28 -12.00
CA GLN A 60 1.00 -26.95 -11.06
C GLN A 60 1.11 -27.85 -9.83
N ASP A 61 0.66 -27.34 -8.71
CA ASP A 61 0.41 -28.16 -7.53
C ASP A 61 -0.75 -29.11 -7.83
N GLU A 62 -0.44 -30.40 -7.97
CA GLU A 62 -1.47 -31.42 -7.95
C GLU A 62 -1.98 -31.57 -6.52
N TRP A 63 -2.77 -30.61 -6.09
CA TRP A 63 -3.52 -30.72 -4.86
C TRP A 63 -4.72 -31.62 -5.11
N HIS A 64 -4.52 -32.94 -4.99
CA HIS A 64 -5.61 -33.87 -5.08
C HIS A 64 -6.47 -33.78 -3.83
N SER A 65 -7.81 -33.74 -4.03
CA SER A 65 -8.78 -33.99 -2.96
C SER A 65 -8.47 -35.27 -2.17
N ASP A 66 -7.76 -36.20 -2.78
CA ASP A 66 -7.27 -37.45 -2.18
C ASP A 66 -6.13 -37.23 -1.17
N GLN A 67 -5.33 -36.17 -1.29
CA GLN A 67 -4.35 -35.80 -0.26
C GLN A 67 -5.02 -35.07 0.93
N GLU A 68 -6.09 -34.31 0.68
CA GLU A 68 -6.96 -33.81 1.77
C GLU A 68 -7.66 -35.00 2.48
N GLN A 69 -8.06 -36.03 1.76
CA GLN A 69 -8.62 -37.26 2.32
C GLN A 69 -7.55 -38.17 2.93
N GLY A 70 -6.37 -38.27 2.36
CA GLY A 70 -5.25 -39.04 2.90
C GLY A 70 -4.63 -38.41 4.15
N ALA A 71 -4.59 -37.08 4.26
CA ALA A 71 -4.24 -36.37 5.49
C ALA A 71 -5.31 -36.54 6.59
N ALA A 72 -6.55 -36.84 6.21
CA ALA A 72 -7.62 -37.19 7.15
C ALA A 72 -7.56 -38.65 7.61
N MET A 73 -6.87 -39.55 6.90
CA MET A 73 -6.70 -40.96 7.29
C MET A 73 -5.63 -41.18 8.38
N PHE A 74 -4.61 -40.33 8.45
CA PHE A 74 -3.77 -40.17 9.64
C PHE A 74 -4.20 -38.83 10.23
N SER A 75 -4.74 -38.80 11.43
CA SER A 75 -5.19 -37.52 11.99
C SER A 75 -4.02 -36.55 11.83
N ALA A 76 -4.18 -35.51 11.04
CA ALA A 76 -3.12 -34.52 10.77
C ALA A 76 -2.53 -33.98 12.09
N ALA A 77 -3.33 -33.97 13.16
CA ALA A 77 -2.94 -33.66 14.53
C ALA A 77 -1.94 -34.66 15.10
N GLU A 78 -2.07 -35.97 14.88
CA GLU A 78 -1.12 -36.98 15.45
C GLU A 78 0.24 -36.91 14.75
N VAL A 79 0.27 -36.56 13.45
CA VAL A 79 1.53 -36.35 12.72
C VAL A 79 2.19 -35.04 13.17
N GLU A 80 1.40 -33.98 13.37
CA GLU A 80 1.90 -32.68 13.82
C GLU A 80 2.44 -32.72 15.26
N GLU A 81 1.87 -33.55 16.14
CA GLU A 81 2.36 -33.76 17.52
C GLU A 81 3.74 -34.41 17.59
N GLN A 82 4.12 -35.23 16.60
CA GLN A 82 5.43 -35.88 16.53
C GLN A 82 6.52 -35.02 15.89
N MET A 83 6.18 -33.86 15.38
CA MET A 83 7.15 -32.96 14.73
C MET A 83 8.12 -32.31 15.74
N PRO A 84 9.36 -32.04 15.31
CA PRO A 84 10.35 -31.38 16.19
C PRO A 84 9.88 -29.98 16.56
N PRO A 85 10.29 -29.48 17.74
CA PRO A 85 9.98 -28.12 18.16
C PRO A 85 10.42 -27.06 17.13
N ARG A 86 9.58 -26.09 16.87
CA ARG A 86 9.82 -24.95 15.97
C ARG A 86 9.67 -23.64 16.71
N LYS A 87 10.50 -22.68 16.37
CA LYS A 87 10.40 -21.32 16.88
C LYS A 87 10.34 -20.31 15.72
N VAL A 88 9.32 -19.48 15.72
CA VAL A 88 9.16 -18.37 14.78
C VAL A 88 9.57 -17.06 15.47
N CYS A 89 10.46 -16.30 14.86
CA CYS A 89 10.81 -14.96 15.33
C CYS A 89 10.15 -13.92 14.42
N ILE A 90 9.25 -13.12 14.98
CA ILE A 90 8.56 -12.01 14.30
C ILE A 90 9.32 -10.72 14.62
N ILE A 91 9.92 -10.09 13.60
CA ILE A 91 10.66 -8.84 13.76
C ILE A 91 9.79 -7.68 13.30
N GLY A 92 9.33 -6.89 14.24
CA GLY A 92 8.42 -5.76 14.06
C GLY A 92 7.00 -6.08 14.53
N ALA A 93 6.50 -5.29 15.48
CA ALA A 93 5.13 -5.34 15.98
C ALA A 93 4.23 -4.32 15.27
N GLY A 94 4.40 -4.14 13.96
CA GLY A 94 3.42 -3.51 13.09
C GLY A 94 2.21 -4.41 12.89
N VAL A 95 1.20 -3.92 12.16
CA VAL A 95 -0.05 -4.67 11.93
C VAL A 95 0.20 -6.06 11.33
N ALA A 96 1.17 -6.22 10.42
CA ALA A 96 1.50 -7.51 9.82
C ALA A 96 2.06 -8.50 10.86
N GLY A 97 3.03 -8.08 11.68
CA GLY A 97 3.62 -8.94 12.71
C GLY A 97 2.62 -9.34 13.79
N LEU A 98 1.80 -8.40 14.26
CA LEU A 98 0.71 -8.71 15.19
C LEU A 98 -0.32 -9.65 14.58
N TYR A 99 -0.62 -9.50 13.27
CA TYR A 99 -1.56 -10.37 12.56
C TYR A 99 -1.03 -11.80 12.43
N ILE A 100 0.27 -11.97 12.13
CA ILE A 100 0.94 -13.29 12.14
C ILE A 100 0.78 -13.94 13.52
N ALA A 101 1.04 -13.21 14.59
CA ALA A 101 0.92 -13.73 15.96
C ALA A 101 -0.52 -14.18 16.28
N MET A 102 -1.54 -13.36 15.91
CA MET A 102 -2.95 -13.73 16.08
C MET A 102 -3.31 -15.01 15.33
N ILE A 103 -2.81 -15.17 14.10
CA ILE A 103 -3.06 -16.37 13.30
C ILE A 103 -2.37 -17.59 13.92
N LEU A 104 -1.10 -17.49 14.35
CA LEU A 104 -0.38 -18.59 14.98
C LEU A 104 -1.07 -19.06 16.26
N ASP A 105 -1.60 -18.13 17.07
CA ASP A 105 -2.38 -18.46 18.26
C ASP A 105 -3.70 -19.18 17.94
N ASP A 106 -4.40 -18.78 16.84
CA ASP A 106 -5.63 -19.44 16.41
C ASP A 106 -5.38 -20.85 15.84
N LEU A 107 -4.29 -21.01 15.07
CA LEU A 107 -3.94 -22.29 14.47
C LEU A 107 -3.55 -23.36 15.51
N LYS A 108 -3.01 -22.97 16.66
CA LYS A 108 -2.59 -23.85 17.76
C LYS A 108 -1.72 -25.01 17.30
N ILE A 109 -0.67 -24.71 16.55
CA ILE A 109 0.23 -25.70 15.96
C ILE A 109 1.06 -26.36 17.09
N PRO A 110 1.02 -27.71 17.22
CA PRO A 110 1.82 -28.41 18.22
C PRO A 110 3.31 -28.15 18.08
N ASN A 111 4.01 -28.02 19.19
CA ASN A 111 5.47 -27.80 19.25
C ASN A 111 5.98 -26.56 18.48
N LEU A 112 5.09 -25.60 18.15
CA LEU A 112 5.46 -24.31 17.58
C LEU A 112 5.32 -23.22 18.63
N THR A 113 6.39 -22.44 18.79
CA THR A 113 6.42 -21.25 19.63
C THR A 113 6.81 -20.04 18.77
N TYR A 114 6.45 -18.85 19.21
CA TYR A 114 6.89 -17.62 18.54
C TYR A 114 7.32 -16.56 19.56
N GLU A 115 8.10 -15.61 19.09
CA GLU A 115 8.42 -14.37 19.81
C GLU A 115 8.27 -13.18 18.89
N ILE A 116 7.99 -11.99 19.47
CA ILE A 116 7.85 -10.74 18.73
C ILE A 116 8.85 -9.73 19.28
N LEU A 117 9.73 -9.23 18.41
CA LEU A 117 10.72 -8.20 18.73
C LEU A 117 10.32 -6.87 18.05
N GLU A 118 10.23 -5.79 18.83
CA GLU A 118 9.90 -4.46 18.34
C GLU A 118 11.00 -3.47 18.75
N ALA A 119 11.52 -2.73 17.77
CA ALA A 119 12.61 -1.78 18.03
C ALA A 119 12.13 -0.53 18.78
N ASN A 120 10.89 -0.11 18.55
CA ASN A 120 10.27 1.03 19.21
C ASN A 120 9.80 0.68 20.63
N GLU A 121 9.40 1.67 21.39
CA GLU A 121 8.71 1.50 22.68
C GLU A 121 7.21 1.26 22.54
N ARG A 122 6.62 1.55 21.36
CA ARG A 122 5.22 1.33 21.01
C ARG A 122 5.07 0.25 19.93
N VAL A 123 3.93 -0.40 19.90
CA VAL A 123 3.49 -1.27 18.80
C VAL A 123 2.78 -0.46 17.71
N GLY A 124 2.44 -1.11 16.59
CA GLY A 124 1.58 -0.56 15.56
C GLY A 124 2.32 -0.09 14.30
N GLY A 125 3.61 0.20 14.38
CA GLY A 125 4.38 0.68 13.23
C GLY A 125 3.75 1.94 12.61
N ARG A 126 3.28 1.84 11.35
CA ARG A 126 2.60 2.93 10.62
C ARG A 126 1.10 3.08 10.95
N ILE A 127 0.55 2.29 11.84
CA ILE A 127 -0.70 2.58 12.53
C ILE A 127 -0.36 3.32 13.82
N TYR A 128 -0.59 4.62 13.80
CA TYR A 128 -0.21 5.50 14.91
C TYR A 128 -1.18 6.68 15.02
N THR A 129 -1.71 6.89 16.22
CA THR A 129 -2.54 8.03 16.60
C THR A 129 -1.80 8.84 17.64
N HIS A 130 -1.72 10.15 17.46
CA HIS A 130 -1.22 11.08 18.47
C HIS A 130 -2.38 11.72 19.22
N HIS A 131 -2.38 11.57 20.55
CA HIS A 131 -3.35 12.20 21.44
C HIS A 131 -2.72 13.43 22.10
N PHE A 132 -3.36 14.59 21.97
CA PHE A 132 -2.96 15.82 22.65
C PHE A 132 -3.37 15.83 24.13
N SER A 133 -4.45 15.13 24.46
CA SER A 133 -4.93 14.89 25.82
C SER A 133 -5.83 13.66 25.88
N ASN A 134 -6.36 13.35 27.06
CA ASN A 134 -7.33 12.27 27.25
C ASN A 134 -8.79 12.66 26.88
N LYS A 135 -9.01 13.86 26.31
CA LYS A 135 -10.34 14.27 25.85
C LYS A 135 -10.72 13.50 24.59
N VAL A 136 -12.02 13.23 24.45
CA VAL A 136 -12.58 12.66 23.23
C VAL A 136 -12.27 13.58 22.04
N HIS A 137 -11.85 13.03 20.91
CA HIS A 137 -11.50 13.71 19.66
C HIS A 137 -10.31 14.70 19.73
N ASP A 138 -9.55 14.68 20.83
CA ASP A 138 -8.33 15.50 20.97
C ASP A 138 -7.11 14.74 20.44
N TYR A 139 -7.23 14.23 19.22
CA TYR A 139 -6.23 13.40 18.55
C TYR A 139 -6.22 13.62 17.04
N TYR A 140 -5.23 13.05 16.38
CA TYR A 140 -5.25 12.80 14.93
C TYR A 140 -4.47 11.53 14.61
N ASP A 141 -4.80 10.89 13.49
CA ASP A 141 -4.06 9.75 12.98
C ASP A 141 -2.82 10.19 12.21
N VAL A 142 -1.66 9.91 12.78
CA VAL A 142 -0.35 10.17 12.18
C VAL A 142 -0.13 9.25 10.98
N GLY A 143 -0.55 7.99 11.10
CA GLY A 143 -0.48 6.96 10.06
C GLY A 143 -1.79 6.76 9.30
N ALA A 144 -2.22 5.50 9.18
CA ALA A 144 -3.47 5.11 8.55
C ALA A 144 -4.67 5.81 9.24
N MET A 145 -5.52 6.48 8.48
CA MET A 145 -6.58 7.33 9.03
C MET A 145 -7.95 7.09 8.42
N ARG A 146 -8.04 6.38 7.30
CA ARG A 146 -9.29 6.16 6.55
C ARG A 146 -9.27 4.85 5.81
N PHE A 147 -10.43 4.21 5.68
CA PHE A 147 -10.58 2.88 5.13
C PHE A 147 -11.81 2.83 4.22
N PRO A 148 -11.65 2.63 2.90
CA PRO A 148 -12.78 2.45 1.99
C PRO A 148 -13.40 1.08 2.20
N LYS A 149 -14.73 1.02 2.29
CA LYS A 149 -15.47 -0.23 2.42
C LYS A 149 -15.73 -0.82 1.02
N ILE A 150 -14.73 -1.42 0.47
CA ILE A 150 -14.72 -2.06 -0.85
C ILE A 150 -14.23 -3.51 -0.70
N PRO A 151 -14.56 -4.42 -1.65
CA PRO A 151 -14.23 -5.85 -1.52
C PRO A 151 -12.76 -6.15 -1.25
N ILE A 152 -11.83 -5.43 -1.86
CA ILE A 152 -10.39 -5.64 -1.62
C ILE A 152 -9.98 -5.34 -0.16
N MET A 153 -10.76 -4.53 0.56
CA MET A 153 -10.51 -4.19 1.97
C MET A 153 -11.19 -5.14 2.97
N ASP A 154 -11.89 -6.17 2.50
CA ASP A 154 -12.66 -7.08 3.36
C ASP A 154 -11.85 -7.66 4.51
N ARG A 155 -10.58 -8.01 4.29
CA ARG A 155 -9.68 -8.50 5.34
C ARG A 155 -9.43 -7.46 6.44
N THR A 156 -9.32 -6.19 6.07
CA THR A 156 -9.17 -5.10 7.03
C THR A 156 -10.45 -4.94 7.86
N PHE A 157 -11.62 -5.01 7.23
CA PHE A 157 -12.90 -4.93 7.94
C PHE A 157 -13.18 -6.19 8.77
N ASP A 158 -12.76 -7.39 8.33
CA ASP A 158 -12.80 -8.60 9.15
C ASP A 158 -11.93 -8.44 10.41
N LEU A 159 -10.74 -7.85 10.28
CA LEU A 159 -9.88 -7.55 11.43
C LEU A 159 -10.55 -6.55 12.39
N PHE A 160 -11.23 -5.51 11.88
CA PHE A 160 -12.01 -4.60 12.72
C PHE A 160 -13.13 -5.34 13.50
N CYS A 161 -13.82 -6.26 12.84
CA CYS A 161 -14.82 -7.10 13.50
C CYS A 161 -14.21 -7.99 14.59
N ARG A 162 -13.07 -8.65 14.32
CA ARG A 162 -12.38 -9.52 15.28
C ARG A 162 -11.88 -8.73 16.49
N THR A 163 -11.33 -7.55 16.27
CA THR A 163 -10.79 -6.67 17.33
C THR A 163 -11.85 -5.80 18.00
N LYS A 164 -13.07 -5.75 17.44
CA LYS A 164 -14.21 -4.97 17.95
C LYS A 164 -13.89 -3.47 18.09
N VAL A 165 -13.04 -2.93 17.25
CA VAL A 165 -12.76 -1.49 17.24
C VAL A 165 -13.99 -0.71 16.76
N PRO A 166 -14.32 0.43 17.40
CA PRO A 166 -15.46 1.24 16.99
C PRO A 166 -15.15 1.97 15.68
N LEU A 167 -16.06 1.88 14.72
CA LEU A 167 -15.96 2.54 13.44
C LEU A 167 -16.89 3.74 13.35
N ARG A 168 -16.46 4.77 12.63
CA ARG A 168 -17.23 5.97 12.30
C ARG A 168 -17.13 6.25 10.80
N ASP A 169 -18.14 6.94 10.26
CA ASP A 169 -18.08 7.44 8.89
C ASP A 169 -16.96 8.47 8.73
N TYR A 170 -16.20 8.32 7.65
CA TYR A 170 -15.18 9.26 7.24
C TYR A 170 -15.65 9.99 5.98
N TYR A 171 -15.72 11.30 6.06
CA TYR A 171 -16.15 12.14 4.94
C TYR A 171 -14.94 12.58 4.14
N LEU A 172 -14.71 11.90 2.99
CA LEU A 172 -13.59 12.20 2.09
C LEU A 172 -13.83 13.51 1.33
N ASN A 173 -15.08 13.72 0.89
CA ASN A 173 -15.50 14.91 0.16
C ASN A 173 -16.35 15.81 1.07
N GLY A 174 -15.84 17.00 1.36
CA GLY A 174 -16.53 17.99 2.20
C GLY A 174 -17.46 18.95 1.43
N GLY A 175 -17.63 18.73 0.12
CA GLY A 175 -18.43 19.58 -0.75
C GLY A 175 -17.73 20.89 -1.16
N ASP A 176 -18.48 21.80 -1.76
CA ASP A 176 -17.99 23.04 -2.38
C ASP A 176 -17.40 24.05 -1.37
N GLN A 177 -17.62 23.83 -0.08
CA GLN A 177 -17.09 24.70 0.98
C GLN A 177 -15.61 24.43 1.29
N CYS A 178 -15.07 23.26 0.89
CA CYS A 178 -13.67 22.97 1.06
C CYS A 178 -12.82 23.82 0.10
N PRO A 179 -11.89 24.63 0.60
CA PRO A 179 -11.14 25.55 -0.25
C PRO A 179 -10.24 24.84 -1.25
N LYS A 180 -10.15 25.42 -2.45
CA LYS A 180 -9.14 25.10 -3.47
C LYS A 180 -8.44 26.41 -3.84
N LEU A 181 -7.15 26.50 -3.58
CA LEU A 181 -6.32 27.65 -3.92
C LEU A 181 -5.14 27.18 -4.78
N PHE A 182 -5.13 27.57 -6.03
CA PHE A 182 -4.03 27.32 -6.95
C PHE A 182 -3.72 28.59 -7.74
N ASN A 183 -2.45 28.84 -8.00
CA ASN A 183 -1.98 30.03 -8.70
C ASN A 183 -2.61 31.31 -8.14
N ASP A 184 -2.64 31.43 -6.82
CA ASP A 184 -3.23 32.54 -6.07
C ASP A 184 -4.72 32.83 -6.34
N ARG A 185 -5.47 31.83 -6.83
CA ARG A 185 -6.91 31.92 -7.09
C ARG A 185 -7.68 30.99 -6.18
N LEU A 186 -8.56 31.58 -5.38
CA LEU A 186 -9.37 30.91 -4.39
C LEU A 186 -10.80 30.71 -4.92
N PHE A 187 -11.38 29.53 -4.75
CA PHE A 187 -12.73 29.16 -5.18
C PHE A 187 -13.04 29.53 -6.64
N ALA A 188 -12.02 29.51 -7.47
CA ALA A 188 -12.14 29.89 -8.86
C ALA A 188 -13.03 28.92 -9.66
N GLN A 189 -13.83 29.44 -10.58
CA GLN A 189 -14.76 28.69 -11.44
C GLN A 189 -14.53 29.05 -12.90
N GLY A 190 -15.02 28.21 -13.81
CA GLY A 190 -14.91 28.41 -15.24
C GLY A 190 -13.94 27.42 -15.92
N ILE A 191 -13.63 27.65 -17.18
CA ILE A 191 -12.82 26.73 -18.01
C ILE A 191 -11.34 26.74 -17.59
N ASP A 192 -10.77 27.92 -17.26
CA ASP A 192 -9.42 28.05 -16.71
C ASP A 192 -9.48 28.78 -15.38
N PRO A 193 -10.00 28.13 -14.33
CA PRO A 193 -10.28 28.82 -13.10
C PRO A 193 -9.02 29.37 -12.41
N TYR A 194 -7.88 28.75 -12.67
CA TYR A 194 -6.60 29.10 -12.02
C TYR A 194 -5.67 29.93 -12.92
N HIS A 195 -6.13 30.35 -14.11
CA HIS A 195 -5.36 31.18 -15.05
C HIS A 195 -3.98 30.62 -15.37
N VAL A 196 -3.89 29.34 -15.63
CA VAL A 196 -2.63 28.66 -16.00
C VAL A 196 -2.48 28.54 -17.53
N SER A 197 -3.54 28.86 -18.28
CA SER A 197 -3.54 28.79 -19.75
C SER A 197 -2.68 29.88 -20.37
N LYS A 198 -2.26 29.66 -21.61
CA LYS A 198 -1.54 30.66 -22.43
C LYS A 198 -2.39 31.90 -22.68
N ALA A 199 -3.71 31.75 -22.88
CA ALA A 199 -4.64 32.86 -23.04
C ALA A 199 -4.70 33.76 -21.78
N ASN A 200 -4.46 33.22 -20.60
CA ASN A 200 -4.44 33.94 -19.33
C ASN A 200 -3.03 34.29 -18.84
N GLY A 201 -2.00 34.16 -19.72
CA GLY A 201 -0.61 34.50 -19.41
C GLY A 201 0.20 33.39 -18.73
N GLY A 202 -0.35 32.20 -18.58
CA GLY A 202 0.35 31.00 -18.12
C GLY A 202 1.07 30.24 -19.25
N HIS A 203 1.31 28.97 -19.04
CA HIS A 203 2.10 28.14 -19.98
C HIS A 203 1.35 26.91 -20.50
N VAL A 204 0.25 26.52 -19.85
CA VAL A 204 -0.55 25.36 -20.25
C VAL A 204 -1.35 25.70 -21.53
N PRO A 205 -1.40 24.83 -22.55
CA PRO A 205 -2.27 25.02 -23.69
C PRO A 205 -3.74 25.19 -23.26
N ASP A 206 -4.47 26.10 -23.93
CA ASP A 206 -5.83 26.48 -23.53
C ASP A 206 -6.82 25.30 -23.55
N ASP A 207 -6.57 24.31 -24.40
CA ASP A 207 -7.40 23.10 -24.56
C ASP A 207 -6.99 21.97 -23.59
N GLU A 208 -6.04 22.21 -22.67
CA GLU A 208 -5.53 21.21 -21.71
C GLU A 208 -5.79 21.56 -20.24
N VAL A 209 -6.22 22.77 -19.94
CA VAL A 209 -6.29 23.30 -18.56
C VAL A 209 -7.31 22.62 -17.66
N ASP A 210 -8.36 22.05 -18.24
CA ASP A 210 -9.49 21.41 -17.57
C ASP A 210 -9.53 19.88 -17.75
N LYS A 211 -8.48 19.29 -18.38
CA LYS A 211 -8.44 17.85 -18.64
C LYS A 211 -7.80 17.07 -17.48
N ASP A 212 -8.34 15.90 -17.23
CA ASP A 212 -7.69 14.88 -16.40
C ASP A 212 -6.65 14.11 -17.21
N ILE A 213 -5.50 14.77 -17.47
CA ILE A 213 -4.43 14.25 -18.32
C ILE A 213 -3.93 12.88 -17.87
N ALA A 214 -3.80 12.67 -16.55
CA ALA A 214 -3.35 11.41 -16.01
C ALA A 214 -4.42 10.32 -16.15
N GLY A 215 -5.67 10.63 -15.79
CA GLY A 215 -6.80 9.71 -15.95
C GLY A 215 -7.03 9.31 -17.39
N ASP A 216 -6.96 10.27 -18.33
CA ASP A 216 -7.07 10.00 -19.77
C ASP A 216 -5.94 9.07 -20.26
N ALA A 217 -4.71 9.22 -19.76
CA ALA A 217 -3.60 8.34 -20.10
C ALA A 217 -3.74 6.92 -19.50
N PHE A 218 -4.35 6.78 -18.32
CA PHE A 218 -4.57 5.48 -17.66
C PHE A 218 -5.75 4.72 -18.28
N LYS A 219 -6.76 5.42 -18.77
CA LYS A 219 -8.03 4.87 -19.22
C LYS A 219 -7.89 3.72 -20.24
N PRO A 220 -7.10 3.83 -21.33
CA PRO A 220 -6.98 2.75 -22.31
C PRO A 220 -6.44 1.45 -21.70
N TYR A 221 -5.51 1.54 -20.75
CA TYR A 221 -4.95 0.38 -20.06
C TYR A 221 -5.97 -0.23 -19.10
N LYS A 222 -6.71 0.58 -18.36
CA LYS A 222 -7.78 0.13 -17.46
C LYS A 222 -8.89 -0.58 -18.22
N GLU A 223 -9.33 -0.03 -19.33
CA GLU A 223 -10.34 -0.65 -20.21
C GLU A 223 -9.83 -1.98 -20.79
N ALA A 224 -8.61 -1.99 -21.34
CA ALA A 224 -8.02 -3.22 -21.87
C ALA A 224 -7.88 -4.33 -20.82
N LEU A 225 -7.51 -3.98 -19.58
CA LEU A 225 -7.42 -4.92 -18.47
C LEU A 225 -8.80 -5.46 -18.04
N LYS A 226 -9.83 -4.63 -18.09
CA LYS A 226 -11.22 -5.02 -17.77
C LYS A 226 -11.81 -5.92 -18.85
N ASP A 227 -11.55 -5.62 -20.12
CA ASP A 227 -12.09 -6.37 -21.27
C ASP A 227 -11.42 -7.75 -21.42
N ASP A 228 -10.11 -7.79 -21.41
CA ASP A 228 -9.29 -9.00 -21.47
C ASP A 228 -8.00 -8.77 -20.69
N PHE A 229 -7.95 -9.32 -19.47
CA PHE A 229 -6.81 -9.14 -18.59
C PHE A 229 -5.48 -9.53 -19.26
N ASN A 230 -5.43 -10.62 -20.01
CA ASN A 230 -4.19 -11.10 -20.63
C ASN A 230 -3.68 -10.17 -21.72
N LYS A 231 -4.60 -9.59 -22.47
CA LYS A 231 -4.28 -8.58 -23.49
C LYS A 231 -3.85 -7.26 -22.84
N GLY A 232 -4.65 -6.77 -21.89
CA GLY A 232 -4.34 -5.53 -21.16
C GLY A 232 -3.02 -5.61 -20.41
N TRP A 233 -2.74 -6.76 -19.76
CA TRP A 233 -1.46 -7.06 -19.14
C TRP A 233 -0.29 -6.89 -20.10
N LYS A 234 -0.35 -7.52 -21.28
CA LYS A 234 0.72 -7.42 -22.28
C LYS A 234 0.97 -5.98 -22.71
N GLU A 235 -0.09 -5.18 -22.84
CA GLU A 235 0.07 -3.78 -23.21
C GLU A 235 0.66 -2.95 -22.07
N LEU A 236 0.17 -3.11 -20.83
CA LEU A 236 0.68 -2.40 -19.66
C LEU A 236 2.16 -2.72 -19.40
N MET A 237 2.58 -3.99 -19.52
CA MET A 237 3.96 -4.38 -19.30
C MET A 237 4.95 -3.81 -20.33
N LYS A 238 4.48 -3.39 -21.50
CA LYS A 238 5.33 -2.69 -22.47
C LYS A 238 5.77 -1.30 -21.98
N VAL A 239 5.04 -0.74 -21.05
CA VAL A 239 5.29 0.60 -20.47
C VAL A 239 5.66 0.57 -18.99
N ASP A 240 5.84 -0.61 -18.40
CA ASP A 240 6.20 -0.77 -16.99
C ASP A 240 7.53 -0.07 -16.61
N GLY A 241 8.45 0.08 -17.56
CA GLY A 241 9.71 0.80 -17.36
C GLY A 241 9.58 2.33 -17.32
N PHE A 242 8.41 2.89 -17.68
CA PHE A 242 8.18 4.33 -17.69
C PHE A 242 7.68 4.82 -16.34
N SER A 243 8.08 6.04 -15.95
CA SER A 243 7.30 6.81 -14.99
C SER A 243 6.09 7.44 -15.68
N THR A 244 5.09 7.87 -14.90
CA THR A 244 3.95 8.61 -15.45
C THR A 244 4.40 9.87 -16.18
N ARG A 245 5.36 10.61 -15.62
CA ARG A 245 5.96 11.81 -16.24
C ARG A 245 6.58 11.50 -17.59
N GLU A 246 7.42 10.46 -17.64
CA GLU A 246 8.10 10.09 -18.88
C GLU A 246 7.11 9.63 -19.95
N TYR A 247 6.12 8.81 -19.57
CA TYR A 247 5.07 8.37 -20.47
C TYR A 247 4.34 9.54 -21.14
N LEU A 248 3.91 10.53 -20.35
CA LEU A 248 3.22 11.72 -20.85
C LEU A 248 4.14 12.58 -21.74
N ARG A 249 5.41 12.71 -21.38
CA ARG A 249 6.40 13.52 -22.11
C ARG A 249 6.71 12.95 -23.49
N VAL A 250 6.86 11.63 -23.61
CA VAL A 250 7.25 11.00 -24.88
C VAL A 250 6.07 10.63 -25.77
N GLY A 251 4.85 10.65 -25.24
CA GLY A 251 3.62 10.27 -25.97
C GLY A 251 3.47 8.75 -26.08
N GLY A 252 3.45 8.09 -24.94
CA GLY A 252 3.33 6.65 -24.87
C GLY A 252 4.61 5.92 -25.29
N ARG A 253 4.53 4.60 -25.39
CA ARG A 253 5.68 3.76 -25.73
C ARG A 253 6.32 4.10 -27.08
N ASP A 254 5.48 4.27 -28.09
CA ASP A 254 5.93 4.40 -29.49
C ASP A 254 5.95 5.88 -29.96
N GLY A 255 5.71 6.82 -29.04
CA GLY A 255 5.65 8.25 -29.34
C GLY A 255 4.47 8.66 -30.24
N LYS A 256 3.45 7.79 -30.32
CA LYS A 256 2.24 8.00 -31.16
C LYS A 256 1.08 8.63 -30.42
N GLU A 257 1.11 8.55 -29.08
CA GLU A 257 0.12 9.20 -28.23
C GLU A 257 0.42 10.68 -28.10
N LYS A 258 -0.51 11.41 -27.51
CA LYS A 258 -0.34 12.84 -27.29
C LYS A 258 0.88 13.08 -26.38
N LYS A 259 1.77 13.99 -26.81
CA LYS A 259 2.90 14.47 -26.04
C LYS A 259 2.51 15.74 -25.32
N TYR A 260 2.86 15.79 -24.05
CA TYR A 260 2.62 16.98 -23.24
C TYR A 260 3.94 17.69 -22.95
N ASP A 261 3.88 19.01 -22.92
CA ASP A 261 5.04 19.83 -22.53
C ASP A 261 5.26 19.79 -21.00
N TYR A 262 6.39 20.33 -20.58
CA TYR A 262 6.80 20.34 -19.18
C TYR A 262 5.75 20.99 -18.28
N PHE A 263 5.23 22.16 -18.64
CA PHE A 263 4.29 22.90 -17.78
C PHE A 263 2.94 22.23 -17.67
N THR A 264 2.47 21.62 -18.75
CA THR A 264 1.23 20.84 -18.76
C THR A 264 1.33 19.63 -17.82
N ILE A 265 2.46 18.89 -17.86
CA ILE A 265 2.69 17.76 -16.96
C ILE A 265 2.79 18.24 -15.50
N GLN A 266 3.52 19.35 -15.23
CA GLN A 266 3.60 19.92 -13.89
C GLN A 266 2.25 20.38 -13.34
N TRP A 267 1.40 20.96 -14.20
CA TRP A 267 0.05 21.34 -13.81
C TRP A 267 -0.82 20.13 -13.46
N ALA A 268 -0.82 19.11 -14.32
CA ALA A 268 -1.53 17.86 -14.06
C ALA A 268 -1.08 17.21 -12.75
N GLU A 269 0.23 17.15 -12.49
CA GLU A 269 0.78 16.63 -11.23
C GLU A 269 0.36 17.48 -10.02
N THR A 270 0.38 18.82 -10.16
CA THR A 270 -0.03 19.73 -9.09
C THR A 270 -1.49 19.51 -8.68
N GLN A 271 -2.37 19.21 -9.63
CA GLN A 271 -3.78 18.86 -9.37
C GLN A 271 -3.91 17.51 -8.62
N ASN A 272 -2.96 16.59 -8.79
CA ASN A 272 -2.89 15.31 -8.08
C ASN A 272 -2.21 15.39 -6.70
N THR A 273 -2.06 16.58 -6.14
CA THR A 273 -1.69 16.86 -4.74
C THR A 273 -0.24 16.72 -4.31
N SER A 274 0.70 16.28 -5.15
CA SER A 274 2.12 16.14 -4.75
C SER A 274 3.09 16.48 -5.88
N THR A 275 4.19 17.11 -5.54
CA THR A 275 5.30 17.36 -6.47
C THR A 275 6.17 16.12 -6.58
N ASN A 276 6.50 15.69 -7.81
CA ASN A 276 7.24 14.48 -8.17
C ASN A 276 6.48 13.15 -7.95
N LEU A 277 5.17 13.21 -7.75
CA LEU A 277 4.34 12.01 -7.70
C LEU A 277 4.35 11.25 -9.04
N PHE A 278 4.44 11.97 -10.16
CA PHE A 278 4.49 11.37 -11.50
C PHE A 278 5.84 10.72 -11.86
N ASP A 279 6.82 10.74 -10.95
CA ASP A 279 8.08 10.02 -11.12
C ASP A 279 7.96 8.52 -10.75
N GLN A 280 6.80 8.11 -10.21
CA GLN A 280 6.46 6.70 -9.97
C GLN A 280 6.17 5.97 -11.27
N ALA A 281 6.19 4.62 -11.20
CA ALA A 281 5.87 3.77 -12.33
C ALA A 281 4.48 4.08 -12.89
N PHE A 282 4.39 4.21 -14.20
CA PHE A 282 3.11 4.35 -14.88
C PHE A 282 2.18 3.16 -14.59
N SER A 283 2.74 1.93 -14.58
CA SER A 283 2.01 0.71 -14.25
C SER A 283 1.49 0.70 -12.81
N GLU A 284 2.28 1.20 -11.84
CA GLU A 284 1.84 1.39 -10.45
C GLU A 284 0.65 2.34 -10.37
N SER A 285 0.75 3.51 -11.01
CA SER A 285 -0.33 4.51 -11.02
C SER A 285 -1.61 3.98 -11.67
N VAL A 286 -1.50 3.22 -12.79
CA VAL A 286 -2.65 2.57 -13.42
C VAL A 286 -3.30 1.57 -12.47
N MET A 287 -2.51 0.71 -11.82
CA MET A 287 -3.04 -0.33 -10.96
C MET A 287 -3.57 0.23 -9.64
N ASP A 288 -2.91 1.26 -9.07
CA ASP A 288 -3.37 1.90 -7.85
C ASP A 288 -4.70 2.64 -8.04
N SER A 289 -4.92 3.19 -9.24
CA SER A 289 -6.19 3.85 -9.58
C SER A 289 -7.40 2.92 -9.47
N PHE A 290 -7.23 1.59 -9.60
CA PHE A 290 -8.31 0.63 -9.41
C PHE A 290 -8.81 0.56 -7.96
N ASP A 291 -8.00 0.92 -6.97
CA ASP A 291 -8.43 0.93 -5.56
C ASP A 291 -9.41 2.06 -5.26
N PHE A 292 -9.40 3.12 -6.09
CA PHE A 292 -10.31 4.26 -5.98
C PHE A 292 -11.50 4.18 -6.93
N ASP A 293 -11.36 3.45 -8.05
CA ASP A 293 -12.39 3.28 -9.07
C ASP A 293 -13.26 2.04 -8.81
N TYR A 294 -13.64 1.82 -7.59
CA TYR A 294 -14.55 0.73 -7.26
C TYR A 294 -15.99 1.26 -7.27
N PRO A 295 -16.64 1.41 -8.43
CA PRO A 295 -18.06 1.60 -8.44
C PRO A 295 -18.68 0.22 -8.20
N ALA A 296 -19.06 -0.07 -6.96
CA ALA A 296 -20.11 -1.04 -6.77
C ALA A 296 -21.32 -0.47 -7.54
N THR A 297 -21.69 -1.09 -8.64
CA THR A 297 -22.89 -0.72 -9.34
C THR A 297 -24.05 -1.55 -8.81
N LYS A 298 -25.21 -0.95 -8.63
CA LYS A 298 -26.47 -1.66 -8.42
C LYS A 298 -27.36 -1.43 -9.62
N LYS A 299 -28.14 -2.43 -9.97
CA LYS A 299 -29.17 -2.30 -10.98
C LYS A 299 -30.41 -1.64 -10.35
N GLU A 300 -30.80 -0.51 -10.88
CA GLU A 300 -32.04 0.19 -10.51
C GLU A 300 -32.90 0.41 -11.74
N ILE A 301 -34.20 0.49 -11.54
CA ILE A 301 -35.12 0.87 -12.61
C ILE A 301 -35.17 2.40 -12.65
N ASP A 302 -34.69 3.00 -13.75
CA ASP A 302 -34.83 4.43 -13.99
C ASP A 302 -36.31 4.80 -14.01
N PRO A 303 -36.80 5.63 -13.09
CA PRO A 303 -38.21 5.98 -12.99
C PRO A 303 -38.74 6.75 -14.20
N LYS A 304 -37.86 7.31 -15.03
CA LYS A 304 -38.25 8.07 -16.25
C LYS A 304 -38.36 7.18 -17.47
N THR A 305 -37.50 6.18 -17.59
CA THR A 305 -37.43 5.33 -18.80
C THR A 305 -37.99 3.93 -18.58
N ASN A 306 -38.27 3.55 -17.31
CA ASN A 306 -38.69 2.21 -16.88
C ASN A 306 -37.72 1.10 -17.36
N LYS A 307 -36.44 1.45 -17.59
CA LYS A 307 -35.38 0.50 -17.96
C LYS A 307 -34.46 0.26 -16.81
N GLU A 308 -33.88 -0.94 -16.76
CA GLU A 308 -32.80 -1.29 -15.83
C GLU A 308 -31.55 -0.49 -16.23
N VAL A 309 -31.03 0.31 -15.30
CA VAL A 309 -29.78 1.09 -15.43
C VAL A 309 -28.84 0.72 -14.30
N GLU A 310 -27.56 0.67 -14.59
CA GLU A 310 -26.54 0.55 -13.55
C GLU A 310 -26.27 1.91 -12.92
N VAL A 311 -26.47 1.98 -11.60
CA VAL A 311 -26.22 3.20 -10.82
C VAL A 311 -25.01 2.94 -9.90
N GLU A 312 -24.05 3.84 -9.92
CA GLU A 312 -22.89 3.76 -9.02
C GLU A 312 -23.31 3.92 -7.55
N ILE A 313 -22.83 3.01 -6.70
CA ILE A 313 -22.99 3.11 -5.26
C ILE A 313 -21.77 3.89 -4.73
N PRO A 314 -21.96 5.04 -4.06
CA PRO A 314 -20.84 5.77 -3.45
C PRO A 314 -20.08 4.88 -2.48
N VAL A 315 -18.75 4.89 -2.54
CA VAL A 315 -17.90 4.13 -1.61
C VAL A 315 -18.07 4.72 -0.21
N GLU A 316 -18.46 3.86 0.74
CA GLU A 316 -18.46 4.22 2.16
C GLU A 316 -17.02 4.26 2.68
N TRP A 317 -16.65 5.37 3.30
CA TRP A 317 -15.37 5.50 3.99
C TRP A 317 -15.56 5.43 5.49
N LYS A 318 -14.67 4.75 6.18
CA LYS A 318 -14.68 4.61 7.64
C LYS A 318 -13.35 5.08 8.23
N CYS A 319 -13.39 5.51 9.48
CA CYS A 319 -12.23 5.68 10.35
C CYS A 319 -12.50 4.99 11.69
N ILE A 320 -11.46 4.80 12.49
CA ILE A 320 -11.61 4.23 13.82
C ILE A 320 -11.88 5.38 14.80
N GLU A 321 -13.01 5.31 15.49
CA GLU A 321 -13.37 6.25 16.55
C GLU A 321 -12.36 6.14 17.70
N GLY A 322 -11.74 7.25 18.07
CA GLY A 322 -10.66 7.27 19.07
C GLY A 322 -9.26 7.01 18.50
N GLY A 323 -9.15 6.84 17.17
CA GLY A 323 -7.88 6.74 16.45
C GLY A 323 -7.44 5.32 16.12
N SER A 324 -6.63 5.21 15.08
CA SER A 324 -6.23 3.93 14.49
C SER A 324 -5.34 3.06 15.39
N THR A 325 -4.63 3.64 16.35
CA THR A 325 -3.82 2.88 17.35
C THR A 325 -4.67 1.88 18.13
N LEU A 326 -5.98 2.15 18.34
CA LEU A 326 -6.89 1.22 19.02
C LEU A 326 -6.92 -0.17 18.35
N LEU A 327 -6.72 -0.24 17.03
CA LEU A 327 -6.63 -1.51 16.32
C LEU A 327 -5.45 -2.35 16.81
N THR A 328 -4.26 -1.79 16.80
CA THR A 328 -3.04 -2.51 17.18
C THR A 328 -2.97 -2.78 18.69
N ASP A 329 -3.56 -1.91 19.51
CA ASP A 329 -3.72 -2.15 20.95
C ASP A 329 -4.68 -3.33 21.22
N ALA A 330 -5.76 -3.44 20.45
CA ALA A 330 -6.67 -4.57 20.55
C ALA A 330 -6.02 -5.87 20.07
N MET A 331 -5.26 -5.84 18.96
CA MET A 331 -4.51 -6.99 18.45
C MET A 331 -3.48 -7.47 19.50
N GLN A 332 -2.74 -6.55 20.10
CA GLN A 332 -1.76 -6.88 21.15
C GLN A 332 -2.39 -7.57 22.37
N LYS A 333 -3.62 -7.24 22.71
CA LYS A 333 -4.36 -7.90 23.81
C LYS A 333 -4.88 -9.29 23.45
N MET A 334 -4.95 -9.62 22.17
CA MET A 334 -5.46 -10.91 21.68
C MET A 334 -4.37 -11.96 21.51
N ILE A 335 -3.10 -11.57 21.43
CA ILE A 335 -1.98 -12.50 21.26
C ILE A 335 -1.49 -13.06 22.58
N SER A 336 -1.05 -14.33 22.55
CA SER A 336 -0.61 -15.07 23.75
C SER A 336 0.79 -14.68 24.22
N GLN A 337 1.69 -14.29 23.31
CA GLN A 337 3.06 -13.92 23.63
C GLN A 337 3.20 -12.40 23.73
N PRO A 338 3.89 -11.88 24.76
CA PRO A 338 4.10 -10.44 24.89
C PRO A 338 5.04 -9.92 23.81
N VAL A 339 4.75 -8.72 23.29
CA VAL A 339 5.68 -8.01 22.42
C VAL A 339 6.87 -7.51 23.24
N GLN A 340 8.08 -7.85 22.82
CA GLN A 340 9.32 -7.37 23.43
C GLN A 340 9.72 -6.05 22.76
N THR A 341 9.32 -4.93 23.35
CA THR A 341 9.68 -3.58 22.88
C THR A 341 11.12 -3.19 23.19
N LYS A 342 11.64 -2.14 22.54
CA LYS A 342 13.04 -1.66 22.66
C LYS A 342 14.07 -2.75 22.31
N LYS A 343 13.68 -3.68 21.44
CA LYS A 343 14.53 -4.77 20.94
C LYS A 343 14.85 -4.53 19.47
N ARG A 344 15.90 -3.78 19.20
CA ARG A 344 16.40 -3.58 17.85
C ARG A 344 17.19 -4.80 17.39
N VAL A 345 16.79 -5.40 16.30
CA VAL A 345 17.53 -6.49 15.66
C VAL A 345 18.63 -5.86 14.80
N GLU A 346 19.88 -6.24 15.07
CA GLU A 346 21.07 -5.74 14.35
C GLU A 346 21.58 -6.73 13.31
N ALA A 347 21.38 -8.02 13.55
CA ALA A 347 21.80 -9.08 12.65
C ALA A 347 20.80 -10.24 12.68
N VAL A 348 20.71 -10.91 11.54
CA VAL A 348 19.86 -12.08 11.36
C VAL A 348 20.73 -13.26 10.99
N ASN A 349 20.74 -14.27 11.86
CA ASN A 349 21.54 -15.48 11.68
C ASN A 349 20.75 -16.73 11.27
N ILE A 350 19.51 -16.62 10.87
CA ILE A 350 18.52 -17.56 10.35
C ILE A 350 17.16 -17.27 11.01
N ASP A 351 16.15 -16.99 10.15
CA ASP A 351 14.73 -16.74 10.41
C ASP A 351 14.28 -15.39 10.96
N PRO A 352 13.86 -14.43 10.11
CA PRO A 352 12.83 -13.47 10.51
C PRO A 352 11.94 -12.85 9.43
N THR A 353 10.96 -12.05 9.90
CA THR A 353 10.08 -11.18 9.11
C THR A 353 10.26 -9.71 9.51
N THR A 354 10.48 -8.78 8.55
CA THR A 354 10.74 -7.34 8.87
C THR A 354 10.38 -6.39 7.71
N ALA A 355 10.06 -5.12 8.04
CA ALA A 355 9.83 -4.04 7.07
C ALA A 355 11.09 -3.69 6.26
N LEU A 356 10.93 -3.49 4.93
CA LEU A 356 12.02 -3.30 3.95
C LEU A 356 13.01 -2.17 4.29
N GLY A 357 12.53 -0.97 4.62
CA GLY A 357 13.41 0.16 4.90
C GLY A 357 14.34 -0.06 6.09
N CYS A 358 13.94 -0.87 7.05
CA CYS A 358 14.75 -1.24 8.21
C CYS A 358 15.69 -2.41 7.93
N LEU A 359 15.35 -3.33 7.00
CA LEU A 359 16.19 -4.46 6.60
C LEU A 359 17.57 -4.02 6.09
N GLY A 360 17.63 -2.93 5.34
CA GLY A 360 18.88 -2.38 4.82
C GLY A 360 19.88 -1.93 5.90
N ARG A 361 19.46 -1.86 7.17
CA ARG A 361 20.30 -1.49 8.32
C ARG A 361 20.75 -2.69 9.16
N MET A 362 20.32 -3.91 8.81
CA MET A 362 20.64 -5.14 9.52
C MET A 362 21.75 -5.90 8.80
N ASP A 363 22.53 -6.66 9.55
CA ASP A 363 23.46 -7.63 8.98
C ASP A 363 22.70 -8.88 8.54
N LEU A 364 22.53 -9.02 7.22
CA LEU A 364 21.82 -10.13 6.58
C LEU A 364 22.79 -11.10 5.87
N ARG A 365 24.12 -10.98 6.09
CA ARG A 365 25.12 -11.77 5.34
C ARG A 365 24.95 -13.27 5.52
N SER A 366 24.56 -13.73 6.69
CA SER A 366 24.35 -15.15 7.00
C SER A 366 23.15 -15.76 6.26
N LEU A 367 22.22 -14.95 5.76
CA LEU A 367 21.08 -15.41 4.98
C LEU A 367 21.46 -15.76 3.53
N ASP A 368 22.65 -15.36 3.07
CA ASP A 368 23.11 -15.57 1.68
C ASP A 368 22.01 -15.20 0.66
N LEU A 369 21.42 -14.02 0.83
CA LEU A 369 20.33 -13.54 -0.01
C LEU A 369 20.77 -13.42 -1.47
N ASP A 370 19.86 -13.73 -2.38
CA ASP A 370 20.04 -13.48 -3.80
C ASP A 370 20.38 -11.99 -4.04
N PRO A 371 21.33 -11.67 -4.96
CA PRO A 371 21.64 -10.29 -5.31
C PRO A 371 20.41 -9.45 -5.66
N SER A 372 19.44 -10.02 -6.37
CA SER A 372 18.21 -9.31 -6.73
C SER A 372 17.31 -9.01 -5.52
N VAL A 373 17.30 -9.87 -4.48
CA VAL A 373 16.62 -9.59 -3.21
C VAL A 373 17.31 -8.45 -2.47
N LYS A 374 18.65 -8.43 -2.46
CA LYS A 374 19.43 -7.31 -1.91
C LYS A 374 19.16 -6.00 -2.65
N ASP A 375 19.04 -6.09 -3.98
CA ASP A 375 18.64 -4.94 -4.81
C ASP A 375 17.23 -4.47 -4.48
N ALA A 376 16.28 -5.38 -4.30
CA ALA A 376 14.92 -5.02 -3.89
C ALA A 376 14.91 -4.31 -2.53
N ILE A 377 15.61 -4.84 -1.52
CA ILE A 377 15.72 -4.21 -0.20
C ILE A 377 16.31 -2.79 -0.28
N ARG A 378 17.29 -2.58 -1.18
CA ARG A 378 18.00 -1.31 -1.30
C ARG A 378 17.26 -0.28 -2.16
N SER A 379 16.65 -0.70 -3.26
CA SER A 379 16.24 0.18 -4.36
C SER A 379 14.74 0.34 -4.54
N LEU A 380 13.89 -0.49 -3.90
CA LEU A 380 12.46 -0.26 -3.96
C LEU A 380 12.10 1.10 -3.39
N HIS A 381 11.34 1.85 -4.16
CA HIS A 381 10.99 3.19 -3.78
C HIS A 381 9.94 3.19 -2.66
N TYR A 382 10.25 3.92 -1.60
CA TYR A 382 9.34 4.29 -0.53
C TYR A 382 9.08 5.78 -0.60
N ASP A 383 7.82 6.16 -0.58
CA ASP A 383 7.46 7.56 -0.61
C ASP A 383 7.66 8.24 0.75
N ASP A 384 7.89 9.54 0.70
CA ASP A 384 7.97 10.39 1.87
C ASP A 384 6.59 10.91 2.24
N SER A 385 6.32 11.11 3.52
CA SER A 385 5.09 11.75 3.99
C SER A 385 5.32 12.50 5.29
N VAL A 386 4.77 13.71 5.33
CA VAL A 386 4.76 14.56 6.52
C VAL A 386 3.34 14.95 6.87
N LYS A 387 3.00 14.85 8.15
CA LYS A 387 1.76 15.35 8.71
C LYS A 387 2.03 16.38 9.79
N VAL A 388 1.28 17.48 9.74
CA VAL A 388 1.31 18.55 10.74
C VAL A 388 -0.10 18.74 11.29
N ALA A 389 -0.28 18.47 12.58
CA ALA A 389 -1.55 18.70 13.27
C ALA A 389 -1.42 19.88 14.24
N LEU A 390 -2.39 20.75 14.20
CA LEU A 390 -2.48 21.94 15.05
C LEU A 390 -3.73 21.87 15.92
N LYS A 391 -3.59 22.26 17.20
CA LYS A 391 -4.70 22.33 18.12
C LYS A 391 -5.19 23.76 18.27
N PHE A 392 -6.52 23.93 18.25
CA PHE A 392 -7.20 25.22 18.32
C PHE A 392 -8.15 25.29 19.51
N HIS A 393 -8.39 26.48 20.03
CA HIS A 393 -9.34 26.73 21.12
C HIS A 393 -10.79 26.40 20.73
N TYR A 394 -11.10 26.39 19.43
CA TYR A 394 -12.40 26.03 18.86
C TYR A 394 -12.24 25.63 17.40
N PRO A 395 -13.16 24.87 16.82
CA PRO A 395 -13.11 24.45 15.40
C PRO A 395 -13.48 25.62 14.47
N TRP A 396 -12.57 26.57 14.29
CA TRP A 396 -12.82 27.81 13.51
C TRP A 396 -13.19 27.50 12.05
N TRP A 397 -12.73 26.40 11.46
CA TRP A 397 -13.12 25.99 10.11
C TRP A 397 -14.62 25.65 10.03
N ILE A 398 -15.23 25.14 11.10
CA ILE A 398 -16.68 24.93 11.20
C ILE A 398 -17.39 26.24 11.49
N VAL A 399 -16.96 26.94 12.55
CA VAL A 399 -17.67 28.12 13.10
C VAL A 399 -17.58 29.33 12.17
N ASP A 400 -16.39 29.60 11.64
CA ASP A 400 -16.12 30.82 10.86
C ASP A 400 -16.17 30.57 9.33
N CYS A 401 -15.93 29.35 8.86
CA CYS A 401 -15.88 29.04 7.45
C CYS A 401 -17.00 28.10 6.97
N GLY A 402 -17.80 27.54 7.89
CA GLY A 402 -18.94 26.67 7.57
C GLY A 402 -18.56 25.28 7.06
N ILE A 403 -17.29 24.85 7.22
CA ILE A 403 -16.80 23.55 6.78
C ILE A 403 -17.17 22.51 7.84
N ASN A 404 -18.36 21.93 7.72
CA ASN A 404 -18.97 21.06 8.74
C ASN A 404 -19.25 19.62 8.24
N HIS A 405 -18.67 19.21 7.11
CA HIS A 405 -18.86 17.89 6.52
C HIS A 405 -17.54 17.14 6.30
N GLY A 406 -16.50 17.42 7.08
CA GLY A 406 -15.17 16.83 6.83
C GLY A 406 -14.59 17.29 5.49
N GLY A 407 -13.91 16.39 4.79
CA GLY A 407 -13.31 16.69 3.50
C GLY A 407 -11.90 17.22 3.56
N THR A 408 -11.42 17.76 2.43
CA THR A 408 -10.06 18.25 2.27
C THR A 408 -10.00 19.58 1.52
N ALA A 409 -9.11 20.48 1.95
CA ALA A 409 -8.66 21.59 1.13
C ALA A 409 -7.41 21.20 0.34
N SER A 410 -7.27 21.70 -0.88
CA SER A 410 -6.13 21.45 -1.76
C SER A 410 -5.51 22.74 -2.28
N THR A 411 -4.18 22.79 -2.37
CA THR A 411 -3.46 23.98 -2.80
C THR A 411 -2.07 23.65 -3.34
N ASP A 412 -1.49 24.55 -4.11
CA ASP A 412 -0.08 24.56 -4.50
C ASP A 412 0.85 25.20 -3.43
N LEU A 413 0.28 25.71 -2.35
CA LEU A 413 1.08 26.19 -1.21
C LEU A 413 1.76 25.03 -0.47
N PRO A 414 2.81 25.29 0.33
CA PRO A 414 3.57 24.25 1.03
C PRO A 414 2.75 23.26 1.87
N LEU A 415 1.61 23.67 2.45
CA LEU A 415 0.76 22.75 3.21
C LEU A 415 0.08 21.68 2.34
N ARG A 416 -0.05 21.86 1.05
CA ARG A 416 -0.66 21.00 0.02
C ARG A 416 -2.09 20.57 0.33
N THR A 417 -2.30 19.75 1.33
CA THR A 417 -3.62 19.24 1.71
C THR A 417 -3.89 19.51 3.18
N CYS A 418 -5.02 20.17 3.48
CA CYS A 418 -5.57 20.27 4.82
C CYS A 418 -6.74 19.29 4.93
N VAL A 419 -6.80 18.49 6.01
CA VAL A 419 -7.85 17.48 6.21
C VAL A 419 -8.71 17.89 7.40
N TYR A 420 -10.01 18.05 7.14
CA TYR A 420 -10.97 18.38 8.18
C TYR A 420 -11.47 17.09 8.84
N PRO A 421 -11.34 16.96 10.19
CA PRO A 421 -11.72 15.73 10.87
C PRO A 421 -13.21 15.42 10.75
N SER A 422 -13.52 14.14 10.49
CA SER A 422 -14.91 13.66 10.43
C SER A 422 -15.49 13.35 11.81
N TYR A 423 -14.67 13.18 12.83
CA TYR A 423 -15.08 12.75 14.17
C TYR A 423 -15.48 13.90 15.10
N ASN A 424 -15.01 15.12 14.88
CA ASN A 424 -15.29 16.26 15.77
C ASN A 424 -16.38 17.24 15.27
N ILE A 425 -17.09 16.90 14.21
CA ILE A 425 -18.12 17.78 13.58
C ILE A 425 -19.19 18.21 14.58
N ASN A 426 -19.57 17.33 15.51
CA ASN A 426 -20.66 17.55 16.47
C ASN A 426 -20.18 17.88 17.90
N ASP A 427 -18.90 18.15 18.11
CA ASP A 427 -18.35 18.38 19.45
C ASP A 427 -18.74 19.74 20.06
N GLY A 428 -19.28 20.64 19.24
CA GLY A 428 -19.71 21.98 19.65
C GLY A 428 -18.67 23.07 19.41
N ALA A 429 -19.18 24.25 19.14
CA ALA A 429 -18.44 25.41 18.67
C ALA A 429 -17.42 26.00 19.69
N LYS A 430 -17.47 25.58 20.95
CA LYS A 430 -16.64 26.13 22.04
C LYS A 430 -15.58 25.15 22.54
N ASN A 431 -15.54 23.94 22.01
CA ASN A 431 -14.59 22.94 22.43
C ASN A 431 -13.28 23.05 21.65
N GLU A 432 -12.16 22.78 22.31
CA GLU A 432 -10.87 22.65 21.63
C GLU A 432 -10.98 21.57 20.53
N ALA A 433 -10.29 21.79 19.41
CA ALA A 433 -10.32 20.88 18.28
C ALA A 433 -8.94 20.77 17.61
N VAL A 434 -8.65 19.59 17.08
CA VAL A 434 -7.43 19.30 16.33
C VAL A 434 -7.76 19.32 14.85
N LEU A 435 -6.89 19.96 14.06
CA LEU A 435 -6.93 19.99 12.59
C LEU A 435 -5.67 19.33 12.05
N LEU A 436 -5.82 18.40 11.13
CA LEU A 436 -4.69 17.95 10.31
C LEU A 436 -4.43 19.03 9.26
N ALA A 437 -3.62 20.00 9.68
CA ALA A 437 -3.41 21.27 8.97
C ALA A 437 -2.57 21.13 7.70
N SER A 438 -1.72 20.08 7.64
CA SER A 438 -0.93 19.74 6.45
C SER A 438 -0.72 18.25 6.35
N TYR A 439 -0.93 17.72 5.16
CA TYR A 439 -0.60 16.37 4.76
C TYR A 439 0.08 16.41 3.40
N THR A 440 1.35 16.08 3.37
CA THR A 440 2.21 16.18 2.19
C THR A 440 2.87 14.85 1.87
N TRP A 441 3.19 14.64 0.59
CA TRP A 441 3.90 13.47 0.06
C TRP A 441 5.06 13.90 -0.84
N ALA A 442 5.88 12.94 -1.21
CA ALA A 442 6.99 13.09 -2.15
C ALA A 442 7.87 14.30 -1.82
N GLN A 443 8.25 15.10 -2.81
CA GLN A 443 9.14 16.24 -2.63
C GLN A 443 8.57 17.30 -1.66
N ASP A 444 7.26 17.49 -1.61
CA ASP A 444 6.64 18.44 -0.69
C ASP A 444 6.85 17.97 0.76
N ALA A 445 6.74 16.66 1.02
CA ALA A 445 7.03 16.08 2.34
C ALA A 445 8.51 16.22 2.71
N THR A 446 9.43 15.99 1.78
CA THR A 446 10.87 16.16 2.01
C THR A 446 11.19 17.60 2.40
N ARG A 447 10.60 18.60 1.70
CA ARG A 447 10.78 20.03 2.02
C ARG A 447 10.22 20.39 3.39
N MET A 448 9.01 19.95 3.71
CA MET A 448 8.39 20.20 5.01
C MET A 448 9.14 19.47 6.13
N GLY A 449 9.60 18.24 5.86
CA GLY A 449 10.38 17.44 6.79
C GLY A 449 11.71 18.07 7.20
N SER A 450 12.31 18.90 6.33
CA SER A 450 13.56 19.59 6.64
C SER A 450 13.44 20.58 7.81
N LEU A 451 12.23 21.00 8.15
CA LEU A 451 11.94 21.89 9.29
C LEU A 451 11.61 21.11 10.57
N ILE A 452 11.64 19.77 10.56
CA ILE A 452 11.38 18.93 11.73
C ILE A 452 12.70 18.54 12.39
N GLY A 453 12.84 18.75 13.70
CA GLY A 453 13.99 18.30 14.48
C GLY A 453 14.46 19.25 15.55
N THR A 454 14.22 20.56 15.43
CA THR A 454 14.47 21.53 16.51
C THR A 454 13.22 22.34 16.78
N LYS A 455 13.10 22.84 18.02
CA LYS A 455 11.94 23.70 18.40
C LYS A 455 11.86 24.99 17.56
N GLU A 456 12.99 25.52 17.15
CA GLU A 456 13.07 26.73 16.34
C GLU A 456 12.58 26.47 14.91
N SER A 457 13.05 25.43 14.25
CA SER A 457 12.62 25.08 12.90
C SER A 457 11.17 24.60 12.86
N GLU A 458 10.70 23.88 13.88
CA GLU A 458 9.30 23.48 13.99
C GLU A 458 8.36 24.69 14.21
N LYS A 459 8.80 25.75 14.90
CA LYS A 459 8.03 27.00 14.98
C LYS A 459 7.92 27.68 13.62
N GLU A 460 9.00 27.70 12.84
CA GLU A 460 8.96 28.19 11.46
C GLU A 460 7.98 27.37 10.61
N LEU A 461 8.01 26.05 10.72
CA LEU A 461 7.07 25.17 10.06
C LEU A 461 5.62 25.50 10.42
N VAL A 462 5.32 25.63 11.72
CA VAL A 462 3.97 25.96 12.21
C VAL A 462 3.53 27.33 11.71
N ASP A 463 4.42 28.35 11.69
CA ASP A 463 4.11 29.67 11.19
C ASP A 463 3.82 29.68 9.67
N VAL A 464 4.58 28.90 8.88
CA VAL A 464 4.28 28.65 7.46
C VAL A 464 2.87 28.07 7.30
N ILE A 465 2.53 27.05 8.11
CA ILE A 465 1.20 26.40 8.04
C ILE A 465 0.09 27.38 8.44
N LEU A 466 0.24 28.15 9.51
CA LEU A 466 -0.76 29.14 9.93
C LEU A 466 -1.00 30.20 8.85
N ARG A 467 0.07 30.68 8.20
CA ARG A 467 -0.05 31.62 7.07
C ARG A 467 -0.75 30.97 5.86
N ASN A 468 -0.43 29.73 5.55
CA ASN A 468 -1.09 29.01 4.45
C ASN A 468 -2.56 28.73 4.76
N LEU A 469 -2.91 28.31 5.99
CA LEU A 469 -4.30 28.18 6.42
C LEU A 469 -5.07 29.50 6.26
N ALA A 470 -4.45 30.62 6.64
CA ALA A 470 -5.08 31.93 6.47
C ALA A 470 -5.34 32.26 4.98
N ARG A 471 -4.40 31.92 4.09
CA ARG A 471 -4.57 32.16 2.65
C ARG A 471 -5.70 31.33 2.04
N ILE A 472 -5.75 30.03 2.34
CA ILE A 472 -6.78 29.14 1.75
C ILE A 472 -8.18 29.34 2.35
N HIS A 473 -8.30 29.98 3.52
CA HIS A 473 -9.59 30.22 4.18
C HIS A 473 -9.99 31.72 4.20
N ALA A 474 -9.21 32.57 3.56
CA ALA A 474 -9.60 33.97 3.41
C ALA A 474 -10.87 34.08 2.54
N LYS A 475 -11.62 35.15 2.72
CA LYS A 475 -12.84 35.41 1.93
C LYS A 475 -12.53 35.56 0.44
N ASP A 476 -11.38 36.16 0.16
CA ASP A 476 -10.86 36.41 -1.19
C ASP A 476 -9.32 36.50 -1.13
N THR A 477 -8.66 36.74 -2.25
CA THR A 477 -7.20 36.80 -2.33
C THR A 477 -6.60 38.19 -2.00
N THR A 478 -7.39 39.13 -1.47
CA THR A 478 -6.88 40.44 -1.08
C THR A 478 -6.03 40.35 0.19
N HIS A 479 -5.07 41.26 0.32
CA HIS A 479 -4.22 41.32 1.50
C HIS A 479 -5.05 41.60 2.79
N GLU A 480 -6.10 42.39 2.70
CA GLU A 480 -7.00 42.67 3.82
C GLU A 480 -7.74 41.41 4.31
N ALA A 481 -8.29 40.64 3.39
CA ALA A 481 -8.95 39.35 3.71
C ALA A 481 -7.98 38.35 4.34
N TYR A 482 -6.75 38.24 3.78
CA TYR A 482 -5.70 37.44 4.36
C TYR A 482 -5.35 37.84 5.79
N GLU A 483 -5.09 39.15 6.04
CA GLU A 483 -4.74 39.65 7.36
C GLU A 483 -5.86 39.42 8.38
N ALA A 484 -7.11 39.58 7.97
CA ALA A 484 -8.26 39.30 8.82
C ALA A 484 -8.33 37.83 9.22
N MET A 485 -8.13 36.94 8.27
CA MET A 485 -8.14 35.51 8.52
C MET A 485 -6.90 35.02 9.30
N TYR A 486 -5.72 35.60 9.02
CA TYR A 486 -4.49 35.28 9.76
C TYR A 486 -4.62 35.60 11.24
N LYS A 487 -5.14 36.82 11.57
CA LYS A 487 -5.42 37.22 12.97
C LYS A 487 -6.39 36.24 13.64
N LYS A 488 -7.41 35.78 12.92
CA LYS A 488 -8.41 34.84 13.43
C LYS A 488 -7.78 33.45 13.70
N VAL A 489 -7.10 32.87 12.74
CA VAL A 489 -6.45 31.56 12.86
C VAL A 489 -5.38 31.57 13.94
N HIS A 490 -4.56 32.64 13.97
CA HIS A 490 -3.51 32.79 14.98
C HIS A 490 -4.08 32.93 16.38
N LYS A 491 -5.18 33.71 16.56
CA LYS A 491 -5.86 33.84 17.86
C LYS A 491 -6.52 32.53 18.31
N ALA A 492 -7.02 31.75 17.37
CA ALA A 492 -7.63 30.44 17.67
C ALA A 492 -6.59 29.37 18.01
N TYR A 493 -5.35 29.50 17.55
CA TYR A 493 -4.28 28.53 17.79
C TYR A 493 -3.85 28.52 19.28
N THR A 494 -3.77 27.32 19.87
CA THR A 494 -3.42 27.12 21.29
C THR A 494 -1.92 27.18 21.58
N GLY A 495 -1.07 27.21 20.57
CA GLY A 495 0.36 27.00 20.72
C GLY A 495 0.78 25.53 20.75
N THR A 496 -0.17 24.60 20.62
CA THR A 496 0.08 23.15 20.69
C THR A 496 0.01 22.52 19.31
N TYR A 497 1.03 21.76 18.95
CA TYR A 497 1.14 21.08 17.67
C TYR A 497 1.81 19.72 17.80
N HIS A 498 1.66 18.90 16.79
CA HIS A 498 2.45 17.68 16.59
C HIS A 498 2.82 17.57 15.11
N VAL A 499 4.09 17.22 14.86
CA VAL A 499 4.64 17.03 13.52
C VAL A 499 5.28 15.66 13.42
N HIS A 500 5.14 15.02 12.27
CA HIS A 500 5.74 13.72 12.05
C HIS A 500 6.16 13.55 10.59
N SER A 501 7.42 13.15 10.38
CA SER A 501 7.96 12.73 9.08
C SER A 501 8.24 11.23 9.12
N TRP A 502 7.60 10.48 8.26
CA TRP A 502 7.77 9.03 8.19
C TRP A 502 9.16 8.62 7.67
N SER A 503 9.78 9.43 6.82
CA SER A 503 11.14 9.18 6.33
C SER A 503 12.21 9.44 7.39
N HIS A 504 11.94 10.35 8.33
CA HIS A 504 12.82 10.61 9.48
C HIS A 504 12.55 9.68 10.66
N ASP A 505 11.46 8.89 10.63
CA ASP A 505 11.20 7.89 11.66
C ASP A 505 12.21 6.72 11.54
N PRO A 506 13.06 6.50 12.57
CA PRO A 506 14.12 5.49 12.52
C PRO A 506 13.60 4.04 12.50
N TYR A 507 12.32 3.83 12.76
CA TYR A 507 11.68 2.52 12.84
C TYR A 507 10.91 2.14 11.59
N THR A 508 10.65 3.09 10.68
CA THR A 508 9.90 2.85 9.42
C THR A 508 10.68 3.22 8.17
N SER A 509 11.47 4.33 8.23
CA SER A 509 12.32 4.80 7.14
C SER A 509 11.55 5.03 5.83
N GLY A 510 10.33 5.50 5.91
CA GLY A 510 9.44 5.79 4.79
C GLY A 510 7.97 5.63 5.17
N ALA A 511 7.10 6.25 4.39
CA ALA A 511 5.66 6.25 4.63
C ALA A 511 4.98 4.99 4.10
N PHE A 512 5.16 4.70 2.84
CA PHE A 512 4.58 3.55 2.13
C PHE A 512 5.35 3.28 0.84
N ALA A 513 5.18 2.07 0.30
CA ALA A 513 5.79 1.71 -0.97
C ALA A 513 5.03 2.38 -2.12
N LEU A 514 5.79 2.96 -3.06
CA LEU A 514 5.31 3.43 -4.35
C LEU A 514 6.42 3.17 -5.37
N PHE A 515 6.29 2.12 -6.15
CA PHE A 515 7.37 1.63 -6.97
C PHE A 515 7.68 2.53 -8.16
N GLY A 516 8.96 2.69 -8.45
CA GLY A 516 9.46 3.34 -9.65
C GLY A 516 9.37 2.44 -10.89
N GLY A 517 9.65 3.02 -12.05
CA GLY A 517 9.59 2.30 -13.34
C GLY A 517 10.34 0.98 -13.32
N GLY A 518 9.67 -0.12 -13.71
CA GLY A 518 10.21 -1.46 -13.77
C GLY A 518 10.36 -2.20 -12.44
N GLN A 519 10.16 -1.54 -11.31
CA GLN A 519 10.35 -2.18 -10.00
C GLN A 519 9.27 -3.23 -9.71
N PHE A 520 8.05 -3.00 -10.18
CA PHE A 520 6.97 -3.96 -9.98
C PHE A 520 7.26 -5.29 -10.69
N SER A 521 7.60 -5.25 -11.97
CA SER A 521 7.87 -6.47 -12.74
C SER A 521 9.17 -7.17 -12.33
N LYS A 522 10.18 -6.42 -11.90
CA LYS A 522 11.51 -6.97 -11.65
C LYS A 522 11.78 -7.35 -10.20
N LEU A 523 11.27 -6.56 -9.25
CA LEU A 523 11.65 -6.69 -7.84
C LEU A 523 10.52 -7.21 -6.94
N TYR A 524 9.26 -6.86 -7.21
CA TYR A 524 8.12 -7.31 -6.39
C TYR A 524 8.04 -8.83 -6.21
N PRO A 525 8.17 -9.67 -7.26
CA PRO A 525 8.08 -11.12 -7.07
C PRO A 525 9.13 -11.65 -6.09
N LEU A 526 10.34 -11.04 -6.08
CA LEU A 526 11.44 -11.44 -5.21
C LEU A 526 11.15 -11.17 -3.73
N LEU A 527 10.37 -10.14 -3.43
CA LEU A 527 9.93 -9.85 -2.06
C LEU A 527 8.86 -10.82 -1.57
N SER A 528 8.06 -11.35 -2.50
CA SER A 528 7.00 -12.30 -2.17
C SER A 528 7.54 -13.73 -1.96
N PHE A 529 8.74 -14.04 -2.47
CA PHE A 529 9.34 -15.37 -2.31
C PHE A 529 10.10 -15.50 -0.99
N PRO A 530 9.98 -16.66 -0.31
CA PRO A 530 10.81 -16.91 0.86
C PRO A 530 12.28 -17.06 0.45
N ALA A 531 13.18 -16.51 1.25
CA ALA A 531 14.62 -16.64 1.11
C ALA A 531 15.22 -17.59 2.18
N ALA A 532 16.55 -17.76 2.23
CA ALA A 532 17.27 -18.59 3.21
C ALA A 532 16.70 -20.02 3.33
N ASN A 533 16.48 -20.68 2.18
CA ASN A 533 15.85 -22.00 2.09
C ASN A 533 14.41 -22.04 2.65
N GLY A 534 13.65 -20.99 2.44
CA GLY A 534 12.28 -20.88 2.89
C GLY A 534 12.13 -20.53 4.37
N ASN A 535 13.19 -20.05 5.01
CA ASN A 535 13.19 -19.71 6.42
C ASN A 535 13.10 -18.20 6.66
N PHE A 536 13.25 -17.38 5.65
CA PHE A 536 13.19 -15.94 5.74
C PHE A 536 12.07 -15.38 4.86
N HIS A 537 11.14 -14.65 5.47
CA HIS A 537 9.99 -14.05 4.79
C HIS A 537 10.00 -12.54 4.99
N ILE A 538 9.86 -11.78 3.91
CA ILE A 538 9.65 -10.34 3.96
C ILE A 538 8.15 -10.08 3.97
N VAL A 539 7.67 -9.38 5.00
CA VAL A 539 6.24 -9.16 5.23
C VAL A 539 5.97 -7.69 5.48
N GLY A 540 4.90 -7.18 4.93
CA GLY A 540 4.47 -5.79 5.02
C GLY A 540 3.82 -5.34 3.71
N GLU A 541 3.27 -4.14 3.67
CA GLU A 541 2.52 -3.67 2.49
C GLU A 541 3.38 -3.61 1.23
N ALA A 542 4.68 -3.34 1.36
CA ALA A 542 5.60 -3.31 0.23
C ALA A 542 5.85 -4.67 -0.44
N SER A 543 5.57 -5.78 0.23
CA SER A 543 5.62 -7.14 -0.33
C SER A 543 4.24 -7.63 -0.80
N SER A 544 3.27 -6.74 -0.95
CA SER A 544 1.94 -6.97 -1.52
C SER A 544 1.72 -6.14 -2.79
N VAL A 545 0.55 -6.26 -3.40
CA VAL A 545 0.11 -5.40 -4.52
C VAL A 545 -0.81 -4.26 -4.06
N HIS A 546 -1.06 -4.15 -2.78
CA HIS A 546 -1.91 -3.12 -2.18
C HIS A 546 -1.03 -2.16 -1.35
N HIS A 547 -0.24 -1.34 -2.06
CA HIS A 547 0.64 -0.36 -1.43
C HIS A 547 -0.15 0.73 -0.71
N ALA A 548 0.43 1.31 0.32
CA ALA A 548 -0.18 2.33 1.18
C ALA A 548 -1.42 1.88 1.98
N TRP A 549 -1.87 0.64 1.87
CA TRP A 549 -3.06 0.14 2.55
C TRP A 549 -2.73 -0.91 3.63
N VAL A 550 -3.53 -0.92 4.69
CA VAL A 550 -3.42 -1.93 5.77
C VAL A 550 -3.65 -3.33 5.22
N VAL A 551 -4.60 -3.51 4.30
CA VAL A 551 -4.89 -4.81 3.68
C VAL A 551 -3.66 -5.44 3.06
N GLY A 552 -2.79 -4.67 2.39
CA GLY A 552 -1.55 -5.19 1.81
C GLY A 552 -0.63 -5.82 2.85
N ALA A 553 -0.51 -5.18 4.03
CA ALA A 553 0.25 -5.74 5.14
C ALA A 553 -0.37 -7.04 5.68
N LEU A 554 -1.70 -7.12 5.75
CA LEU A 554 -2.40 -8.32 6.21
C LEU A 554 -2.31 -9.46 5.21
N ASP A 555 -2.45 -9.17 3.91
CA ASP A 555 -2.35 -10.16 2.83
C ASP A 555 -0.95 -10.76 2.76
N SER A 556 0.08 -9.92 2.83
CA SER A 556 1.48 -10.39 2.86
C SER A 556 1.76 -11.30 4.07
N ALA A 557 1.15 -11.02 5.22
CA ALA A 557 1.28 -11.85 6.42
C ALA A 557 0.68 -13.26 6.22
N VAL A 558 -0.54 -13.34 5.66
CA VAL A 558 -1.17 -14.64 5.36
C VAL A 558 -0.41 -15.38 4.28
N ALA A 559 0.06 -14.68 3.24
CA ALA A 559 0.86 -15.26 2.16
C ALA A 559 2.17 -15.88 2.67
N ALA A 560 2.84 -15.22 3.59
CA ALA A 560 4.06 -15.73 4.23
C ALA A 560 3.76 -16.97 5.08
N LEU A 561 2.71 -16.91 5.92
CA LEU A 561 2.31 -18.07 6.74
C LEU A 561 1.90 -19.26 5.88
N TYR A 562 1.16 -19.04 4.79
CA TYR A 562 0.80 -20.10 3.86
C TYR A 562 2.05 -20.85 3.33
N LYS A 563 3.06 -20.10 2.86
CA LYS A 563 4.32 -20.65 2.36
C LYS A 563 5.13 -21.35 3.45
N PHE A 564 5.16 -20.76 4.66
CA PHE A 564 5.79 -21.39 5.82
C PHE A 564 5.13 -22.71 6.19
N LEU A 565 3.81 -22.75 6.36
CA LEU A 565 3.06 -23.96 6.71
C LEU A 565 3.24 -25.06 5.64
N ARG A 566 3.26 -24.66 4.36
CA ARG A 566 3.50 -25.56 3.25
C ARG A 566 4.91 -26.16 3.27
N LYS A 567 5.93 -25.32 3.46
CA LYS A 567 7.33 -25.76 3.58
C LYS A 567 7.50 -26.76 4.72
N GLU A 568 6.89 -26.49 5.85
CA GLU A 568 6.96 -27.31 7.05
C GLU A 568 6.02 -28.52 7.03
N MET A 569 5.26 -28.71 5.93
CA MET A 569 4.26 -29.79 5.75
C MET A 569 3.18 -29.81 6.85
N LEU A 570 2.83 -28.65 7.38
CA LEU A 570 1.81 -28.47 8.42
C LEU A 570 0.41 -28.37 7.80
N TRP A 571 -0.06 -29.47 7.22
CA TRP A 571 -1.29 -29.51 6.41
C TRP A 571 -2.55 -29.22 7.20
N GLY A 572 -2.66 -29.71 8.43
CA GLY A 572 -3.80 -29.41 9.30
C GLY A 572 -3.91 -27.92 9.63
N ALA A 573 -2.79 -27.29 9.93
CA ALA A 573 -2.73 -25.85 10.17
C ALA A 573 -3.02 -25.05 8.88
N LEU A 574 -2.60 -25.54 7.72
CA LEU A 574 -2.82 -24.89 6.43
C LEU A 574 -4.30 -24.90 6.04
N ILE A 575 -5.03 -26.01 6.30
CA ILE A 575 -6.47 -26.09 6.10
C ILE A 575 -7.18 -25.07 7.00
N LYS A 576 -6.85 -25.02 8.29
CA LYS A 576 -7.42 -24.04 9.24
C LYS A 576 -7.11 -22.60 8.82
N LEU A 577 -5.89 -22.31 8.30
CA LEU A 577 -5.56 -20.99 7.79
C LEU A 577 -6.50 -20.58 6.65
N ARG A 578 -6.76 -21.48 5.70
CA ARG A 578 -7.68 -21.23 4.57
C ARG A 578 -9.12 -20.97 5.04
N GLU A 579 -9.60 -21.76 5.98
CA GLU A 579 -10.97 -21.68 6.48
C GLU A 579 -11.22 -20.43 7.34
N ASN A 580 -10.31 -20.14 8.29
CA ASN A 580 -10.50 -19.12 9.31
C ASN A 580 -10.02 -17.72 8.88
N TRP A 581 -9.00 -17.66 8.01
CA TRP A 581 -8.29 -16.42 7.70
C TRP A 581 -8.31 -16.06 6.21
N LYS A 582 -8.85 -16.94 5.36
CA LYS A 582 -8.87 -16.82 3.90
C LYS A 582 -7.46 -16.57 3.35
N VAL A 583 -7.10 -17.19 2.29
CA VAL A 583 -5.81 -16.96 1.63
C VAL A 583 -5.98 -15.80 0.64
N PRO A 584 -5.05 -14.83 0.59
CA PRO A 584 -5.15 -13.71 -0.34
C PRO A 584 -4.97 -14.17 -1.79
N GLU A 585 -5.47 -13.36 -2.71
CA GLU A 585 -5.47 -13.65 -4.14
C GLU A 585 -4.06 -13.79 -4.74
N GLU A 586 -3.06 -13.12 -4.15
CA GLU A 586 -1.66 -13.25 -4.54
C GLU A 586 -1.11 -14.66 -4.31
N VAL A 587 -1.73 -15.44 -3.42
CA VAL A 587 -1.36 -16.82 -3.16
C VAL A 587 -2.28 -17.74 -3.96
N GLU A 588 -1.72 -18.41 -4.93
CA GLU A 588 -2.46 -19.41 -5.70
C GLU A 588 -2.68 -20.66 -4.88
N ILE A 589 -3.94 -21.10 -4.84
CA ILE A 589 -4.38 -22.32 -4.14
C ILE A 589 -5.03 -23.28 -5.12
N GLY A 590 -4.96 -24.57 -4.82
CA GLY A 590 -5.56 -25.63 -5.64
C GLY A 590 -4.70 -26.04 -6.86
N ILE A 591 -5.36 -26.59 -7.89
CA ILE A 591 -4.71 -27.19 -9.06
C ILE A 591 -3.77 -26.24 -9.81
N ASN A 592 -4.07 -24.96 -9.79
CA ASN A 592 -3.25 -23.93 -10.45
C ASN A 592 -2.19 -23.30 -9.54
N GLY A 593 -1.99 -23.83 -8.35
CA GLY A 593 -1.07 -23.25 -7.36
C GLY A 593 0.40 -23.44 -7.74
N THR A 594 1.21 -22.42 -7.48
CA THR A 594 2.67 -22.43 -7.69
C THR A 594 3.46 -22.26 -6.39
N ALA A 595 2.80 -22.37 -5.24
CA ALA A 595 3.42 -22.10 -3.94
C ALA A 595 4.65 -23.00 -3.66
N HIS A 596 4.67 -24.25 -4.14
CA HIS A 596 5.81 -25.15 -4.03
C HIS A 596 7.03 -24.62 -4.81
N LEU A 597 6.81 -24.03 -5.99
CA LEU A 597 7.88 -23.42 -6.79
C LEU A 597 8.40 -22.15 -6.12
N GLN A 598 7.50 -21.35 -5.53
CA GLN A 598 7.89 -20.15 -4.79
C GLN A 598 8.77 -20.50 -3.58
N VAL A 599 8.43 -21.55 -2.84
CA VAL A 599 9.24 -22.05 -1.71
C VAL A 599 10.60 -22.59 -2.21
N GLY A 600 10.64 -23.26 -3.36
CA GLY A 600 11.86 -23.82 -3.95
C GLY A 600 12.75 -22.80 -4.68
N TYR A 601 12.26 -21.59 -4.96
CA TYR A 601 12.92 -20.58 -5.79
C TYR A 601 14.37 -20.30 -5.34
N ASP A 602 14.58 -19.98 -4.07
CA ASP A 602 15.90 -19.64 -3.52
C ASP A 602 16.91 -20.80 -3.66
N ALA A 603 16.48 -22.03 -3.42
CA ALA A 603 17.33 -23.21 -3.59
C ALA A 603 17.77 -23.40 -5.05
N ILE A 604 16.87 -23.15 -6.01
CA ILE A 604 17.17 -23.19 -7.43
C ILE A 604 18.19 -22.10 -7.78
N GLN A 605 17.96 -20.86 -7.37
CA GLN A 605 18.85 -19.74 -7.66
C GLN A 605 20.26 -19.93 -7.06
N ARG A 606 20.36 -20.44 -5.84
CA ARG A 606 21.67 -20.75 -5.23
C ARG A 606 22.44 -21.81 -6.02
N LYS A 607 21.74 -22.81 -6.57
CA LYS A 607 22.35 -23.84 -7.41
C LYS A 607 22.86 -23.27 -8.73
N LEU A 608 22.05 -22.42 -9.38
CA LEU A 608 22.45 -21.76 -10.63
C LEU A 608 23.72 -20.93 -10.42
N ARG A 609 23.75 -20.06 -9.39
CA ARG A 609 24.92 -19.22 -9.08
C ARG A 609 26.20 -20.03 -8.82
N LYS A 610 26.09 -21.20 -8.18
CA LYS A 610 27.27 -22.05 -7.91
C LYS A 610 27.86 -22.69 -9.16
N LEU A 611 27.12 -22.71 -10.26
CA LEU A 611 27.57 -23.28 -11.54
C LEU A 611 28.11 -22.20 -12.47
N GLU A 612 27.71 -20.95 -12.27
CA GLU A 612 28.22 -19.80 -13.02
C GLU A 612 29.54 -19.26 -12.43
N ALA A 613 29.86 -19.60 -11.18
CA ALA A 613 31.11 -19.24 -10.48
C ALA A 613 32.20 -20.31 -10.69
#